data_14246927a177b769c01c5fc7d5bd88dc
#
_entry.id   14246927a177b769c01c5fc7d5bd88dc
#
_cell.length_a   1.000
_cell.length_b   1.000
_cell.length_c   1.000
_cell.angle_alpha   90.00
_cell.angle_beta   90.00
_cell.angle_gamma   90.00
#
_symmetry.space_group_name_H-M   'P 1'
#
loop_
_entity.id
_entity.type
_entity.pdbx_description
1 polymer ?
#
loop_
_entity_poly.entity_id
_entity_poly.type
_entity_poly.pdbx_seq_one_letter_code
_entity_poly.pdbx_strand_id
1 'polypeptide(L)'
;MKSLSLSVKNGDLVLITGPVGCGKSSLLYAILREISLFSGSVSCHGKIAWVGQQPWVFSGTVRENILFGEKFDPHSYRETIKACDLIRDFQRFPDDDMTLVGERGIVLSGGQRARVELARAVYSNADIYLLDDPLSAVDAEVGQHIFQTCIGGLLSKSTRIMVTHNLQALRDAEDIVIMKEGTISARGDAISLWKSDIAMNEIKKCTHKKENFGTAQESTLPPNTLDDETTVDGESGLENAEEDRAVGFISWKLYWHYIRAGTSAISAGVMFIFILLVQG
;
A
#
# COMPACT_ATOMS: atom_id res chain seq x y z
N MET A 1 -4.60 -22.03 -3.78
CA MET A 1 -5.75 -22.16 -2.86
C MET A 1 -6.34 -23.55 -3.02
N LYS A 2 -6.81 -24.14 -1.95
CA LYS A 2 -7.36 -25.51 -1.95
C LYS A 2 -8.82 -25.43 -1.53
N SER A 3 -9.77 -25.95 -2.35
CA SER A 3 -11.20 -26.09 -2.00
C SER A 3 -11.82 -24.95 -1.18
N LEU A 4 -11.78 -23.72 -1.70
CA LEU A 4 -12.31 -22.55 -1.03
C LEU A 4 -13.74 -22.29 -1.56
N SER A 5 -14.70 -22.11 -0.65
CA SER A 5 -16.06 -21.67 -0.97
C SER A 5 -16.38 -20.42 -0.18
N LEU A 6 -16.72 -19.34 -0.87
CA LEU A 6 -17.10 -18.06 -0.29
C LEU A 6 -18.33 -17.52 -1.01
N SER A 7 -19.35 -17.18 -0.23
CA SER A 7 -20.54 -16.49 -0.73
C SER A 7 -20.71 -15.18 0.01
N VAL A 8 -20.91 -14.08 -0.71
CA VAL A 8 -21.10 -12.73 -0.17
C VAL A 8 -22.42 -12.18 -0.73
N LYS A 9 -23.26 -11.63 0.11
CA LYS A 9 -24.53 -11.01 -0.31
C LYS A 9 -24.28 -9.57 -0.77
N ASN A 10 -25.19 -9.08 -1.59
CA ASN A 10 -25.14 -7.68 -2.01
C ASN A 10 -25.26 -6.74 -0.79
N GLY A 11 -24.38 -5.75 -0.74
CA GLY A 11 -24.33 -4.78 0.34
C GLY A 11 -23.56 -5.22 1.59
N ASP A 12 -23.12 -6.48 1.68
CA ASP A 12 -22.34 -6.96 2.82
C ASP A 12 -20.91 -6.40 2.81
N LEU A 13 -20.34 -6.24 4.01
CA LEU A 13 -18.92 -6.02 4.24
C LEU A 13 -18.32 -7.31 4.81
N VAL A 14 -17.43 -7.93 4.05
CA VAL A 14 -16.67 -9.11 4.48
C VAL A 14 -15.23 -8.70 4.72
N LEU A 15 -14.74 -8.87 5.94
CA LEU A 15 -13.34 -8.66 6.28
C LEU A 15 -12.56 -9.97 6.21
N ILE A 16 -11.47 -9.99 5.47
CA ILE A 16 -10.60 -11.16 5.31
C ILE A 16 -9.30 -10.92 6.04
N THR A 17 -8.95 -11.82 6.95
CA THR A 17 -7.68 -11.78 7.68
C THR A 17 -6.99 -13.14 7.68
N GLY A 18 -5.73 -13.17 8.09
CA GLY A 18 -4.93 -14.38 8.16
C GLY A 18 -3.43 -14.11 7.97
N PRO A 19 -2.55 -15.09 8.23
CA PRO A 19 -1.11 -14.94 8.12
C PRO A 19 -0.65 -14.44 6.74
N VAL A 20 0.53 -13.81 6.69
CA VAL A 20 1.16 -13.45 5.41
C VAL A 20 1.42 -14.74 4.60
N GLY A 21 1.08 -14.70 3.30
CA GLY A 21 1.23 -15.83 2.40
C GLY A 21 0.10 -16.88 2.45
N CYS A 22 -0.96 -16.69 3.26
CA CYS A 22 -2.08 -17.63 3.31
C CYS A 22 -3.04 -17.55 2.10
N GLY A 23 -2.85 -16.59 1.17
CA GLY A 23 -3.61 -16.52 -0.08
C GLY A 23 -4.72 -15.46 -0.13
N LYS A 24 -4.74 -14.47 0.77
CA LYS A 24 -5.77 -13.40 0.79
C LYS A 24 -5.83 -12.61 -0.52
N SER A 25 -4.71 -12.04 -0.95
CA SER A 25 -4.61 -11.32 -2.23
C SER A 25 -4.90 -12.22 -3.41
N SER A 26 -4.47 -13.50 -3.36
CA SER A 26 -4.78 -14.48 -4.41
C SER A 26 -6.29 -14.75 -4.50
N LEU A 27 -7.02 -14.70 -3.38
CA LEU A 27 -8.47 -14.82 -3.40
C LEU A 27 -9.12 -13.62 -4.12
N LEU A 28 -8.65 -12.40 -3.83
CA LEU A 28 -9.14 -11.20 -4.51
C LEU A 28 -8.81 -11.23 -6.03
N TYR A 29 -7.59 -11.64 -6.40
CA TYR A 29 -7.22 -11.82 -7.81
C TYR A 29 -8.03 -12.92 -8.52
N ALA A 30 -8.43 -13.97 -7.80
CA ALA A 30 -9.33 -14.98 -8.37
C ALA A 30 -10.74 -14.41 -8.64
N ILE A 31 -11.24 -13.53 -7.76
CA ILE A 31 -12.53 -12.82 -7.96
C ILE A 31 -12.43 -11.87 -9.16
N LEU A 32 -11.30 -11.17 -9.33
CA LEU A 32 -10.99 -10.34 -10.50
C LEU A 32 -10.80 -11.13 -11.79
N ARG A 33 -10.69 -12.47 -11.71
CA ARG A 33 -10.35 -13.37 -12.83
C ARG A 33 -8.95 -13.14 -13.43
N GLU A 34 -8.06 -12.54 -12.65
CA GLU A 34 -6.64 -12.34 -13.00
C GLU A 34 -5.82 -13.63 -12.80
N ILE A 35 -6.33 -14.59 -12.04
CA ILE A 35 -5.72 -15.90 -11.81
C ILE A 35 -6.61 -16.98 -12.38
N SER A 36 -6.02 -17.86 -13.20
CA SER A 36 -6.72 -19.03 -13.73
C SER A 36 -7.11 -20.00 -12.63
N LEU A 37 -8.36 -20.45 -12.64
CA LEU A 37 -8.85 -21.47 -11.71
C LEU A 37 -8.48 -22.86 -12.26
N PHE A 38 -7.89 -23.69 -11.40
CA PHE A 38 -7.65 -25.10 -11.74
C PHE A 38 -8.96 -25.90 -11.70
N SER A 39 -9.87 -25.56 -10.79
CA SER A 39 -11.21 -26.18 -10.67
C SER A 39 -12.15 -25.21 -9.95
N GLY A 40 -13.46 -25.42 -10.11
CA GLY A 40 -14.49 -24.57 -9.52
C GLY A 40 -14.88 -23.40 -10.44
N SER A 41 -15.63 -22.45 -9.89
CA SER A 41 -16.10 -21.28 -10.62
C SER A 41 -16.21 -20.07 -9.71
N VAL A 42 -16.06 -18.87 -10.29
CA VAL A 42 -16.33 -17.58 -9.65
C VAL A 42 -17.48 -16.92 -10.40
N SER A 43 -18.52 -16.57 -9.67
CA SER A 43 -19.65 -15.81 -10.17
C SER A 43 -19.75 -14.50 -9.40
N CYS A 44 -19.61 -13.38 -10.09
CA CYS A 44 -19.91 -12.05 -9.55
C CYS A 44 -20.54 -11.21 -10.66
N HIS A 45 -21.45 -10.32 -10.29
CA HIS A 45 -22.23 -9.50 -11.21
C HIS A 45 -22.14 -8.04 -10.76
N GLY A 46 -21.91 -7.12 -11.70
CA GLY A 46 -21.77 -5.71 -11.46
C GLY A 46 -20.37 -5.17 -11.76
N LYS A 47 -20.21 -3.85 -11.65
CA LYS A 47 -18.94 -3.15 -11.81
C LYS A 47 -18.07 -3.39 -10.59
N ILE A 48 -16.84 -3.82 -10.80
CA ILE A 48 -15.86 -4.06 -9.72
C ILE A 48 -14.88 -2.90 -9.68
N ALA A 49 -14.65 -2.34 -8.49
CA ALA A 49 -13.52 -1.47 -8.20
C ALA A 49 -12.47 -2.23 -7.40
N TRP A 50 -11.20 -1.96 -7.71
CA TRP A 50 -10.04 -2.59 -7.09
C TRP A 50 -9.15 -1.57 -6.43
N VAL A 51 -8.70 -1.86 -5.20
CA VAL A 51 -7.64 -1.15 -4.50
C VAL A 51 -6.58 -2.15 -4.11
N GLY A 52 -5.37 -1.95 -4.63
CA GLY A 52 -4.24 -2.85 -4.40
C GLY A 52 -3.50 -2.58 -3.11
N GLN A 53 -2.65 -3.53 -2.70
CA GLN A 53 -1.80 -3.37 -1.52
C GLN A 53 -0.72 -2.29 -1.72
N GLN A 54 -0.24 -2.10 -2.94
CA GLN A 54 0.73 -1.06 -3.30
C GLN A 54 0.02 0.06 -4.05
N PRO A 55 -0.22 1.21 -3.39
CA PRO A 55 -0.94 2.30 -4.02
C PRO A 55 -0.12 2.94 -5.13
N TRP A 56 -0.78 3.24 -6.24
CA TRP A 56 -0.17 3.85 -7.42
C TRP A 56 -0.91 5.10 -7.87
N VAL A 57 -0.13 6.02 -8.46
CA VAL A 57 -0.63 7.22 -9.13
C VAL A 57 0.10 7.36 -10.46
N PHE A 58 -0.60 7.91 -11.47
CA PHE A 58 0.03 8.26 -12.75
C PHE A 58 0.37 9.75 -12.80
N SER A 59 1.27 10.12 -13.72
CA SER A 59 1.66 11.52 -13.93
C SER A 59 0.47 12.32 -14.48
N GLY A 60 -0.02 13.26 -13.68
CA GLY A 60 -1.21 14.08 -13.94
C GLY A 60 -1.60 14.82 -12.68
N THR A 61 -2.75 15.48 -12.68
CA THR A 61 -3.26 16.14 -11.47
C THR A 61 -3.83 15.11 -10.48
N VAL A 62 -3.93 15.50 -9.20
CA VAL A 62 -4.61 14.67 -8.19
C VAL A 62 -6.06 14.42 -8.61
N ARG A 63 -6.74 15.44 -9.14
CA ARG A 63 -8.11 15.31 -9.66
C ARG A 63 -8.20 14.27 -10.77
N GLU A 64 -7.32 14.31 -11.76
CA GLU A 64 -7.29 13.32 -12.85
C GLU A 64 -7.06 11.91 -12.32
N ASN A 65 -6.19 11.76 -11.32
CA ASN A 65 -5.95 10.48 -10.66
C ASN A 65 -7.20 9.94 -9.95
N ILE A 66 -8.04 10.80 -9.36
CA ILE A 66 -9.30 10.40 -8.71
C ILE A 66 -10.37 10.09 -9.76
N LEU A 67 -10.55 10.96 -10.76
CA LEU A 67 -11.56 10.80 -11.80
C LEU A 67 -11.30 9.58 -12.68
N PHE A 68 -10.05 9.30 -12.99
CA PHE A 68 -9.59 8.17 -13.82
C PHE A 68 -10.43 7.95 -15.08
N GLY A 69 -10.75 9.05 -15.78
CA GLY A 69 -11.55 9.03 -17.02
C GLY A 69 -13.06 9.13 -16.82
N GLU A 70 -13.56 9.06 -15.59
CA GLU A 70 -14.97 9.30 -15.30
C GLU A 70 -15.29 10.82 -15.40
N LYS A 71 -16.55 11.14 -15.70
CA LYS A 71 -17.01 12.54 -15.78
C LYS A 71 -16.97 13.19 -14.40
N PHE A 72 -16.52 14.45 -14.36
CA PHE A 72 -16.53 15.24 -13.13
C PHE A 72 -17.94 15.60 -12.70
N ASP A 73 -18.36 15.12 -11.52
CA ASP A 73 -19.55 15.54 -10.80
C ASP A 73 -19.14 16.19 -9.47
N PRO A 74 -19.41 17.50 -9.27
CA PRO A 74 -18.95 18.22 -8.08
C PRO A 74 -19.47 17.65 -6.76
N HIS A 75 -20.68 17.07 -6.75
CA HIS A 75 -21.28 16.53 -5.54
C HIS A 75 -20.58 15.22 -5.15
N SER A 76 -20.58 14.25 -6.04
CA SER A 76 -19.94 12.95 -5.82
C SER A 76 -18.43 13.07 -5.54
N TYR A 77 -17.77 14.02 -6.20
CA TYR A 77 -16.36 14.30 -5.96
C TYR A 77 -16.12 14.81 -4.54
N ARG A 78 -16.92 15.78 -4.08
CA ARG A 78 -16.81 16.35 -2.72
C ARG A 78 -17.05 15.28 -1.64
N GLU A 79 -18.08 14.45 -1.82
CA GLU A 79 -18.36 13.34 -0.89
C GLU A 79 -17.19 12.34 -0.84
N THR A 80 -16.63 12.00 -2.01
CA THR A 80 -15.48 11.09 -2.12
C THR A 80 -14.26 11.62 -1.40
N ILE A 81 -13.83 12.87 -1.68
CA ILE A 81 -12.63 13.46 -1.05
C ILE A 81 -12.80 13.63 0.45
N LYS A 82 -14.02 13.91 0.91
CA LYS A 82 -14.35 14.01 2.34
C LYS A 82 -14.26 12.63 3.01
N ALA A 83 -14.88 11.62 2.42
CA ALA A 83 -14.88 10.26 2.97
C ALA A 83 -13.48 9.62 3.00
N CYS A 84 -12.60 9.97 2.05
CA CYS A 84 -11.21 9.50 1.97
C CYS A 84 -10.21 10.40 2.72
N ASP A 85 -10.68 11.40 3.48
CA ASP A 85 -9.85 12.34 4.27
C ASP A 85 -8.76 13.06 3.44
N LEU A 86 -9.11 13.50 2.22
CA LEU A 86 -8.19 14.20 1.33
C LEU A 86 -8.27 15.72 1.44
N ILE A 87 -9.26 16.28 2.15
CA ILE A 87 -9.48 17.74 2.26
C ILE A 87 -8.25 18.42 2.85
N ARG A 88 -7.68 17.84 3.92
CA ARG A 88 -6.49 18.38 4.58
C ARG A 88 -5.24 18.34 3.70
N ASP A 89 -5.14 17.32 2.83
CA ASP A 89 -4.03 17.23 1.88
C ASP A 89 -4.12 18.31 0.83
N PHE A 90 -5.31 18.53 0.26
CA PHE A 90 -5.52 19.56 -0.75
C PHE A 90 -5.18 20.97 -0.24
N GLN A 91 -5.55 21.29 1.01
CA GLN A 91 -5.18 22.57 1.63
C GLN A 91 -3.66 22.80 1.76
N ARG A 92 -2.86 21.73 1.71
CA ARG A 92 -1.39 21.79 1.79
C ARG A 92 -0.72 21.73 0.42
N PHE A 93 -1.44 21.34 -0.61
CA PHE A 93 -0.91 21.28 -1.96
C PHE A 93 -0.88 22.67 -2.61
N PRO A 94 0.09 22.95 -3.50
CA PRO A 94 0.24 24.27 -4.13
C PRO A 94 -1.00 24.73 -4.89
N ASP A 95 -1.66 23.82 -5.62
CA ASP A 95 -2.81 24.08 -6.47
C ASP A 95 -4.00 23.18 -6.10
N ASP A 96 -4.20 22.93 -4.81
CA ASP A 96 -5.25 22.04 -4.32
C ASP A 96 -5.25 20.69 -5.08
N ASP A 97 -6.40 20.23 -5.56
CA ASP A 97 -6.55 19.00 -6.32
C ASP A 97 -6.07 19.08 -7.79
N MET A 98 -5.73 20.29 -8.27
CA MET A 98 -5.10 20.50 -9.57
C MET A 98 -3.58 20.35 -9.52
N THR A 99 -3.01 20.12 -8.34
CA THR A 99 -1.59 19.88 -8.16
C THR A 99 -1.13 18.67 -8.98
N LEU A 100 -0.06 18.86 -9.75
CA LEU A 100 0.58 17.80 -10.54
C LEU A 100 1.32 16.83 -9.62
N VAL A 101 1.16 15.54 -9.86
CA VAL A 101 1.83 14.45 -9.15
C VAL A 101 2.53 13.51 -10.12
N GLY A 102 3.48 12.72 -9.63
CA GLY A 102 4.27 11.81 -10.45
C GLY A 102 5.63 12.40 -10.86
N GLU A 103 6.21 11.93 -11.96
CA GLU A 103 7.60 12.26 -12.36
C GLU A 103 7.87 13.77 -12.55
N ARG A 104 6.86 14.56 -12.91
CA ARG A 104 6.97 16.00 -13.17
C ARG A 104 6.26 16.88 -12.14
N GLY A 105 5.77 16.30 -11.05
CA GLY A 105 5.04 16.98 -10.01
C GLY A 105 5.56 16.65 -8.62
N ILE A 106 4.74 16.97 -7.61
CA ILE A 106 5.08 16.62 -6.23
C ILE A 106 5.06 15.12 -6.01
N VAL A 107 5.87 14.65 -5.07
CA VAL A 107 5.87 13.25 -4.63
C VAL A 107 4.88 13.12 -3.47
N LEU A 108 3.83 12.35 -3.66
CA LEU A 108 2.89 12.03 -2.59
C LEU A 108 3.51 11.04 -1.60
N SER A 109 3.22 11.21 -0.30
CA SER A 109 3.54 10.21 0.73
C SER A 109 2.80 8.89 0.47
N GLY A 110 3.23 7.80 1.12
CA GLY A 110 2.57 6.50 1.02
C GLY A 110 1.09 6.57 1.38
N GLY A 111 0.76 7.25 2.49
CA GLY A 111 -0.61 7.44 2.95
C GLY A 111 -1.45 8.31 2.01
N GLN A 112 -0.87 9.38 1.44
CA GLN A 112 -1.54 10.21 0.43
C GLN A 112 -1.86 9.41 -0.83
N ARG A 113 -0.92 8.61 -1.34
CA ARG A 113 -1.15 7.72 -2.49
C ARG A 113 -2.26 6.72 -2.23
N ALA A 114 -2.26 6.10 -1.04
CA ALA A 114 -3.30 5.14 -0.65
C ALA A 114 -4.70 5.80 -0.61
N ARG A 115 -4.81 7.03 -0.08
CA ARG A 115 -6.07 7.78 -0.05
C ARG A 115 -6.53 8.20 -1.45
N VAL A 116 -5.62 8.62 -2.33
CA VAL A 116 -5.95 8.95 -3.73
C VAL A 116 -6.43 7.71 -4.49
N GLU A 117 -5.77 6.57 -4.33
CA GLU A 117 -6.19 5.31 -4.97
C GLU A 117 -7.57 4.85 -4.45
N LEU A 118 -7.79 4.93 -3.12
CA LEU A 118 -9.10 4.63 -2.54
C LEU A 118 -10.17 5.59 -3.09
N ALA A 119 -9.88 6.90 -3.16
CA ALA A 119 -10.80 7.88 -3.72
C ALA A 119 -11.13 7.60 -5.20
N ARG A 120 -10.16 7.16 -6.01
CA ARG A 120 -10.39 6.70 -7.38
C ARG A 120 -11.38 5.54 -7.43
N ALA A 121 -11.19 4.54 -6.59
CA ALA A 121 -12.09 3.40 -6.52
C ALA A 121 -13.50 3.82 -6.09
N VAL A 122 -13.61 4.66 -5.07
CA VAL A 122 -14.90 5.18 -4.55
C VAL A 122 -15.63 6.00 -5.60
N TYR A 123 -14.91 6.93 -6.27
CA TYR A 123 -15.48 7.79 -7.29
C TYR A 123 -16.01 7.02 -8.50
N SER A 124 -15.45 5.87 -8.80
CA SER A 124 -15.91 5.01 -9.90
C SER A 124 -17.34 4.50 -9.73
N ASN A 125 -17.94 4.65 -8.54
CA ASN A 125 -19.29 4.21 -8.18
C ASN A 125 -19.57 2.76 -8.62
N ALA A 126 -18.80 1.83 -8.09
CA ALA A 126 -18.88 0.41 -8.41
C ALA A 126 -19.90 -0.31 -7.52
N ASP A 127 -20.36 -1.49 -7.96
CA ASP A 127 -21.26 -2.36 -7.20
C ASP A 127 -20.49 -3.18 -6.16
N ILE A 128 -19.23 -3.54 -6.49
CA ILE A 128 -18.36 -4.40 -5.69
C ILE A 128 -17.01 -3.72 -5.52
N TYR A 129 -16.55 -3.63 -4.29
CA TYR A 129 -15.24 -3.11 -3.93
C TYR A 129 -14.37 -4.22 -3.37
N LEU A 130 -13.25 -4.49 -4.04
CA LEU A 130 -12.22 -5.41 -3.61
C LEU A 130 -11.03 -4.59 -3.09
N LEU A 131 -10.74 -4.68 -1.80
CA LEU A 131 -9.80 -3.82 -1.10
C LEU A 131 -8.69 -4.68 -0.47
N ASP A 132 -7.46 -4.57 -0.96
CA ASP A 132 -6.33 -5.34 -0.43
C ASP A 132 -5.46 -4.50 0.51
N ASP A 133 -5.78 -4.54 1.80
CA ASP A 133 -5.13 -3.81 2.92
C ASP A 133 -4.99 -2.29 2.65
N PRO A 134 -6.07 -1.59 2.22
CA PRO A 134 -6.04 -0.23 1.67
C PRO A 134 -5.59 0.82 2.68
N LEU A 135 -5.62 0.51 3.97
CA LEU A 135 -5.30 1.42 5.07
C LEU A 135 -3.94 1.14 5.71
N SER A 136 -3.14 0.21 5.15
CA SER A 136 -1.87 -0.22 5.75
C SER A 136 -0.78 0.86 5.77
N ALA A 137 -0.85 1.81 4.84
CA ALA A 137 0.08 2.94 4.73
C ALA A 137 -0.46 4.24 5.36
N VAL A 138 -1.64 4.17 6.02
CA VAL A 138 -2.33 5.32 6.62
C VAL A 138 -2.22 5.24 8.14
N ASP A 139 -2.07 6.39 8.79
CA ASP A 139 -2.04 6.49 10.25
C ASP A 139 -3.31 5.91 10.88
N ALA A 140 -3.20 5.36 12.09
CA ALA A 140 -4.29 4.63 12.74
C ALA A 140 -5.56 5.47 12.92
N GLU A 141 -5.44 6.74 13.31
CA GLU A 141 -6.56 7.65 13.50
C GLU A 141 -7.28 7.96 12.18
N VAL A 142 -6.49 8.32 11.15
CA VAL A 142 -7.00 8.59 9.79
C VAL A 142 -7.59 7.32 9.19
N GLY A 143 -6.94 6.17 9.38
CA GLY A 143 -7.44 4.88 8.92
C GLY A 143 -8.78 4.51 9.55
N GLN A 144 -8.97 4.76 10.84
CA GLN A 144 -10.25 4.54 11.53
C GLN A 144 -11.34 5.49 11.01
N HIS A 145 -11.01 6.75 10.80
CA HIS A 145 -11.93 7.72 10.21
C HIS A 145 -12.39 7.27 8.80
N ILE A 146 -11.46 6.90 7.93
CA ILE A 146 -11.78 6.40 6.58
C ILE A 146 -12.60 5.12 6.65
N PHE A 147 -12.28 4.19 7.55
CA PHE A 147 -13.06 2.98 7.72
C PHE A 147 -14.52 3.28 8.04
N GLN A 148 -14.77 4.22 8.97
CA GLN A 148 -16.12 4.60 9.37
C GLN A 148 -16.86 5.43 8.31
N THR A 149 -16.22 6.44 7.74
CA THR A 149 -16.89 7.40 6.83
C THR A 149 -16.97 6.90 5.39
N CYS A 150 -15.94 6.22 4.92
CA CYS A 150 -15.86 5.71 3.54
C CYS A 150 -16.40 4.28 3.47
N ILE A 151 -15.71 3.31 4.07
CA ILE A 151 -16.01 1.88 3.91
C ILE A 151 -17.34 1.52 4.58
N GLY A 152 -17.56 1.95 5.82
CA GLY A 152 -18.78 1.72 6.58
C GLY A 152 -19.91 2.72 6.28
N GLY A 153 -19.56 3.91 5.78
CA GLY A 153 -20.49 5.00 5.48
C GLY A 153 -20.87 5.09 4.01
N LEU A 154 -20.08 5.80 3.21
CA LEU A 154 -20.38 6.10 1.81
C LEU A 154 -20.62 4.83 0.97
N LEU A 155 -19.82 3.78 1.19
CA LEU A 155 -19.91 2.51 0.49
C LEU A 155 -20.89 1.50 1.13
N SER A 156 -21.65 1.89 2.17
CA SER A 156 -22.48 0.96 2.96
C SER A 156 -23.50 0.15 2.14
N LYS A 157 -23.94 0.67 1.00
CA LYS A 157 -24.89 0.01 0.11
C LYS A 157 -24.26 -0.91 -0.93
N SER A 158 -22.94 -0.81 -1.12
CA SER A 158 -22.17 -1.62 -2.07
C SER A 158 -21.61 -2.86 -1.39
N THR A 159 -21.32 -3.90 -2.15
CA THR A 159 -20.63 -5.10 -1.66
C THR A 159 -19.15 -4.80 -1.47
N ARG A 160 -18.60 -5.11 -0.29
CA ARG A 160 -17.20 -4.80 0.05
C ARG A 160 -16.51 -6.05 0.56
N ILE A 161 -15.42 -6.42 -0.08
CA ILE A 161 -14.52 -7.49 0.37
C ILE A 161 -13.16 -6.85 0.66
N MET A 162 -12.81 -6.77 1.93
CA MET A 162 -11.59 -6.08 2.37
C MET A 162 -10.66 -7.03 3.09
N VAL A 163 -9.45 -7.16 2.59
CA VAL A 163 -8.34 -7.76 3.33
C VAL A 163 -7.82 -6.73 4.32
N THR A 164 -7.65 -7.11 5.57
CA THR A 164 -7.10 -6.21 6.59
C THR A 164 -6.40 -6.96 7.71
N HIS A 165 -5.42 -6.30 8.30
CA HIS A 165 -4.75 -6.71 9.54
C HIS A 165 -5.09 -5.76 10.71
N ASN A 166 -5.97 -4.78 10.49
CA ASN A 166 -6.36 -3.80 11.50
C ASN A 166 -7.35 -4.43 12.49
N LEU A 167 -6.91 -4.58 13.75
CA LEU A 167 -7.72 -5.17 14.82
C LEU A 167 -8.96 -4.35 15.18
N GLN A 168 -8.91 -3.02 15.01
CA GLN A 168 -10.07 -2.16 15.30
C GLN A 168 -11.19 -2.41 14.29
N ALA A 169 -10.84 -2.51 13.00
CA ALA A 169 -11.81 -2.85 11.96
C ALA A 169 -12.44 -4.24 12.19
N LEU A 170 -11.65 -5.20 12.68
CA LEU A 170 -12.13 -6.56 12.95
C LEU A 170 -13.01 -6.67 14.18
N ARG A 171 -12.91 -5.75 15.16
CA ARG A 171 -13.69 -5.84 16.43
C ARG A 171 -15.18 -5.66 16.24
N ASP A 172 -15.57 -4.80 15.31
CA ASP A 172 -16.96 -4.42 15.09
C ASP A 172 -17.55 -5.03 13.81
N ALA A 173 -16.81 -5.96 13.19
CA ALA A 173 -17.22 -6.56 11.92
C ALA A 173 -18.29 -7.65 12.11
N GLU A 174 -19.28 -7.62 11.23
CA GLU A 174 -20.37 -8.59 11.21
C GLU A 174 -20.01 -9.89 10.48
N ASP A 175 -19.06 -9.85 9.56
CA ASP A 175 -18.61 -11.02 8.80
C ASP A 175 -17.10 -11.00 8.60
N ILE A 176 -16.42 -11.88 9.29
CA ILE A 176 -14.96 -12.05 9.22
C ILE A 176 -14.65 -13.44 8.69
N VAL A 177 -13.74 -13.48 7.71
CA VAL A 177 -13.19 -14.71 7.14
C VAL A 177 -11.73 -14.82 7.54
N ILE A 178 -11.38 -15.88 8.27
CA ILE A 178 -10.01 -16.19 8.64
C ILE A 178 -9.45 -17.20 7.66
N MET A 179 -8.38 -16.81 6.94
CA MET A 179 -7.71 -17.69 5.98
C MET A 179 -6.43 -18.28 6.56
N LYS A 180 -6.20 -19.56 6.27
CA LYS A 180 -4.98 -20.29 6.62
C LYS A 180 -4.62 -21.27 5.52
N GLU A 181 -3.36 -21.29 5.08
CA GLU A 181 -2.81 -22.24 4.09
C GLU A 181 -3.67 -22.40 2.82
N GLY A 182 -4.26 -21.31 2.35
CA GLY A 182 -5.09 -21.29 1.14
C GLY A 182 -6.51 -21.79 1.31
N THR A 183 -6.99 -21.97 2.55
CA THR A 183 -8.36 -22.37 2.89
C THR A 183 -9.01 -21.38 3.85
N ILE A 184 -10.33 -21.40 3.98
CA ILE A 184 -11.06 -20.70 5.04
C ILE A 184 -11.00 -21.56 6.29
N SER A 185 -10.33 -21.06 7.34
CA SER A 185 -10.22 -21.71 8.64
C SER A 185 -11.43 -21.46 9.54
N ALA A 186 -11.97 -20.24 9.50
CA ALA A 186 -13.16 -19.86 10.25
C ALA A 186 -13.88 -18.70 9.55
N ARG A 187 -15.19 -18.59 9.75
CA ARG A 187 -16.02 -17.46 9.33
C ARG A 187 -17.09 -17.19 10.38
N GLY A 188 -17.36 -15.94 10.68
CA GLY A 188 -18.40 -15.52 11.62
C GLY A 188 -18.28 -14.05 11.98
N ASP A 189 -19.17 -13.60 12.85
CA ASP A 189 -19.09 -12.27 13.44
C ASP A 189 -17.95 -12.15 14.45
N ALA A 190 -17.53 -10.93 14.74
CA ALA A 190 -16.45 -10.66 15.69
C ALA A 190 -16.68 -11.34 17.04
N ILE A 191 -17.90 -11.26 17.59
CA ILE A 191 -18.21 -11.78 18.91
C ILE A 191 -18.04 -13.30 19.01
N SER A 192 -18.48 -14.04 17.99
CA SER A 192 -18.34 -15.50 17.93
C SER A 192 -16.89 -15.94 17.74
N LEU A 193 -16.13 -15.23 16.89
CA LEU A 193 -14.73 -15.54 16.64
C LEU A 193 -13.81 -15.20 17.81
N TRP A 194 -14.08 -14.09 18.54
CA TRP A 194 -13.32 -13.73 19.74
C TRP A 194 -13.54 -14.70 20.91
N LYS A 195 -14.66 -15.41 20.96
CA LYS A 195 -14.90 -16.49 21.94
C LYS A 195 -14.18 -17.79 21.59
N SER A 196 -13.73 -17.95 20.37
CA SER A 196 -13.00 -19.14 19.92
C SER A 196 -11.49 -18.96 20.12
N ASP A 197 -10.87 -19.77 20.98
CA ASP A 197 -9.43 -19.74 21.24
C ASP A 197 -8.59 -19.95 19.96
N ILE A 198 -9.11 -20.72 19.02
CA ILE A 198 -8.45 -20.98 17.73
C ILE A 198 -8.38 -19.71 16.89
N ALA A 199 -9.50 -19.00 16.75
CA ALA A 199 -9.59 -17.77 15.99
C ALA A 199 -8.75 -16.65 16.60
N MET A 200 -8.77 -16.52 17.95
CA MET A 200 -7.95 -15.55 18.69
C MET A 200 -6.45 -15.79 18.50
N ASN A 201 -6.00 -17.03 18.55
CA ASN A 201 -4.60 -17.37 18.34
C ASN A 201 -4.13 -17.06 16.91
N GLU A 202 -4.97 -17.29 15.91
CA GLU A 202 -4.65 -16.96 14.52
C GLU A 202 -4.63 -15.45 14.30
N ILE A 203 -5.57 -14.68 14.83
CA ILE A 203 -5.61 -13.21 14.75
C ILE A 203 -4.39 -12.59 15.45
N LYS A 204 -4.04 -13.04 16.66
CA LYS A 204 -2.84 -12.57 17.39
C LYS A 204 -1.54 -12.85 16.63
N LYS A 205 -1.40 -14.03 16.03
CA LYS A 205 -0.22 -14.37 15.21
C LYS A 205 -0.08 -13.47 13.97
N CYS A 206 -1.20 -12.99 13.42
CA CYS A 206 -1.19 -12.07 12.29
C CYS A 206 -0.68 -10.67 12.65
N THR A 207 -0.92 -10.22 13.89
CA THR A 207 -0.55 -8.87 14.36
C THR A 207 0.90 -8.78 14.84
N HIS A 208 1.37 -9.74 15.64
CA HIS A 208 2.74 -9.72 16.18
C HIS A 208 3.84 -9.82 15.11
N LYS A 209 3.53 -10.35 13.93
CA LYS A 209 4.53 -10.47 12.85
C LYS A 209 4.79 -9.16 12.11
N LYS A 210 3.89 -8.17 12.18
CA LYS A 210 4.10 -6.83 11.58
C LYS A 210 5.00 -5.94 12.44
N GLU A 211 4.96 -6.09 13.77
CA GLU A 211 5.82 -5.30 14.68
C GLU A 211 7.32 -5.67 14.54
N ASN A 212 7.62 -6.94 14.23
CA ASN A 212 9.00 -7.41 14.05
C ASN A 212 9.60 -7.14 12.65
N PHE A 213 8.80 -6.76 11.65
CA PHE A 213 9.29 -6.44 10.31
C PHE A 213 9.58 -4.94 10.11
N GLY A 214 9.01 -4.08 10.96
CA GLY A 214 9.23 -2.63 10.95
C GLY A 214 10.54 -2.19 11.60
N THR A 215 11.18 -3.04 12.42
CA THR A 215 12.41 -2.74 13.15
C THR A 215 13.68 -3.37 12.57
N ALA A 216 13.58 -4.10 11.45
CA ALA A 216 14.71 -4.85 10.88
C ALA A 216 15.41 -4.16 9.69
N GLN A 217 15.11 -2.89 9.38
CA GLN A 217 15.81 -2.15 8.32
C GLN A 217 16.69 -0.97 8.79
N GLU A 218 16.88 -0.84 10.11
CA GLU A 218 17.93 0.05 10.64
C GLU A 218 18.87 -0.76 11.52
N SER A 219 19.98 -1.19 10.97
CA SER A 219 21.28 -1.41 11.61
C SER A 219 22.01 -2.63 11.06
N THR A 220 22.89 -2.42 10.12
CA THR A 220 24.21 -3.08 10.06
C THR A 220 25.18 -2.20 9.26
N LEU A 221 25.80 -1.25 9.93
CA LEU A 221 27.14 -0.78 9.59
C LEU A 221 28.02 -1.09 10.80
N PRO A 222 29.21 -1.66 10.60
CA PRO A 222 30.11 -1.99 11.70
C PRO A 222 30.75 -0.73 12.31
N PRO A 223 31.08 -0.74 13.63
CA PRO A 223 31.69 0.40 14.27
C PRO A 223 33.16 0.51 13.90
N ASN A 224 33.55 1.65 13.34
CA ASN A 224 34.95 2.07 13.33
C ASN A 224 35.21 2.88 14.59
N THR A 225 36.00 2.29 15.49
CA THR A 225 36.71 2.94 16.56
C THR A 225 37.75 3.91 16.00
N LEU A 226 37.73 5.15 16.47
CA LEU A 226 38.94 5.92 16.83
C LEU A 226 38.51 7.10 17.69
N ASP A 227 39.15 7.11 18.88
CA ASP A 227 39.14 8.14 19.92
C ASP A 227 39.58 9.49 19.38
N ASP A 228 39.01 10.61 19.82
CA ASP A 228 39.74 11.64 20.55
C ASP A 228 38.80 12.71 21.13
N GLU A 229 39.17 13.10 22.34
CA GLU A 229 38.54 14.10 23.21
C GLU A 229 38.57 15.51 22.63
N THR A 230 37.51 16.32 22.84
CA THR A 230 37.61 17.56 23.63
C THR A 230 36.28 18.30 23.74
N THR A 231 36.04 18.73 24.93
CA THR A 231 35.03 19.57 25.57
C THR A 231 34.57 20.83 24.82
N VAL A 232 33.34 21.25 25.16
CA VAL A 232 32.79 22.52 25.69
C VAL A 232 31.60 23.11 24.94
N ASP A 233 30.49 23.20 25.69
CA ASP A 233 29.39 24.18 25.79
C ASP A 233 28.55 24.66 24.57
N GLY A 234 27.24 24.51 24.74
CA GLY A 234 26.32 25.64 24.72
C GLY A 234 25.35 25.72 23.53
N GLU A 235 24.12 25.69 23.90
CA GLU A 235 22.96 26.37 23.29
C GLU A 235 22.13 25.70 22.16
N SER A 236 20.90 25.56 22.57
CA SER A 236 19.64 25.32 21.85
C SER A 236 19.53 25.94 20.45
N GLY A 237 19.14 25.09 19.50
CA GLY A 237 18.60 25.50 18.19
C GLY A 237 17.88 24.35 17.52
N LEU A 238 16.56 24.44 17.48
CA LEU A 238 15.71 23.61 16.64
C LEU A 238 16.01 23.94 15.17
N GLU A 239 16.86 23.19 14.52
CA GLU A 239 17.04 23.24 13.08
C GLU A 239 16.38 22.01 12.45
N ASN A 240 15.46 22.31 11.54
CA ASN A 240 14.83 21.38 10.61
C ASN A 240 15.91 20.61 9.86
N ALA A 241 15.93 19.30 9.99
CA ALA A 241 16.71 18.44 9.13
C ALA A 241 16.13 18.51 7.70
N GLU A 242 16.66 19.39 6.87
CA GLU A 242 16.54 19.30 5.42
C GLU A 242 17.27 18.02 4.99
N GLU A 243 16.51 17.10 4.40
CA GLU A 243 17.09 15.96 3.69
C GLU A 243 17.98 16.50 2.56
N ASP A 244 19.26 16.49 2.78
CA ASP A 244 20.30 16.78 1.78
C ASP A 244 20.17 15.72 0.65
N ARG A 245 19.41 16.04 -0.39
CA ARG A 245 19.50 15.33 -1.66
C ARG A 245 20.87 15.64 -2.22
N ALA A 246 21.79 14.70 -2.04
CA ALA A 246 23.10 14.76 -2.65
C ALA A 246 22.95 14.79 -4.19
N VAL A 247 22.81 16.00 -4.75
CA VAL A 247 23.06 16.28 -6.15
C VAL A 247 24.59 16.25 -6.31
N GLY A 248 25.16 15.05 -6.38
CA GLY A 248 26.58 14.85 -6.51
C GLY A 248 26.87 14.04 -7.76
N PHE A 249 27.81 14.52 -8.59
CA PHE A 249 28.43 13.73 -9.65
C PHE A 249 28.95 12.42 -9.04
N ILE A 250 28.53 11.29 -9.63
CA ILE A 250 29.01 9.97 -9.23
C ILE A 250 30.53 9.97 -9.32
N SER A 251 31.22 9.76 -8.19
CA SER A 251 32.66 9.77 -8.10
C SER A 251 33.25 8.73 -9.05
N TRP A 252 34.28 9.11 -9.83
CA TRP A 252 35.01 8.22 -10.75
C TRP A 252 35.52 6.94 -10.09
N LYS A 253 35.77 6.96 -8.77
CA LYS A 253 36.14 5.79 -7.98
C LYS A 253 35.04 4.72 -7.94
N LEU A 254 33.76 5.11 -7.98
CA LEU A 254 32.63 4.18 -8.00
C LEU A 254 32.51 3.48 -9.36
N TYR A 255 32.72 4.22 -10.46
CA TYR A 255 32.80 3.64 -11.80
C TYR A 255 33.95 2.62 -11.91
N TRP A 256 35.11 2.95 -11.36
CA TRP A 256 36.26 2.06 -11.38
C TRP A 256 36.02 0.78 -10.56
N HIS A 257 35.32 0.87 -9.45
CA HIS A 257 34.95 -0.27 -8.64
C HIS A 257 33.96 -1.21 -9.37
N TYR A 258 32.99 -0.63 -10.08
CA TYR A 258 31.99 -1.37 -10.87
C TYR A 258 32.64 -2.11 -12.07
N ILE A 259 33.55 -1.46 -12.77
CA ILE A 259 34.29 -2.06 -13.90
C ILE A 259 35.16 -3.24 -13.39
N ARG A 260 35.77 -3.08 -12.22
CA ARG A 260 36.64 -4.10 -11.64
C ARG A 260 35.87 -5.29 -11.06
N ALA A 261 34.62 -5.11 -10.63
CA ALA A 261 33.76 -6.17 -10.09
C ALA A 261 33.09 -7.05 -11.16
N GLY A 262 32.90 -6.52 -12.37
CA GLY A 262 32.13 -7.19 -13.44
C GLY A 262 32.93 -7.75 -14.61
N THR A 263 34.19 -7.35 -14.80
CA THR A 263 34.98 -7.76 -15.98
C THR A 263 36.45 -7.96 -15.64
N SER A 264 37.10 -8.96 -16.29
CA SER A 264 38.55 -9.06 -16.22
C SER A 264 39.19 -7.87 -16.92
N ALA A 265 40.34 -7.41 -16.45
CA ALA A 265 41.06 -6.25 -17.03
C ALA A 265 41.31 -6.35 -18.55
N ILE A 266 41.36 -7.60 -19.05
CA ILE A 266 41.55 -7.89 -20.50
C ILE A 266 40.26 -7.56 -21.28
N SER A 267 39.06 -7.92 -20.76
CA SER A 267 37.81 -7.65 -21.47
C SER A 267 37.45 -6.16 -21.47
N ALA A 268 37.82 -5.41 -20.46
CA ALA A 268 37.67 -3.95 -20.42
C ALA A 268 38.57 -3.26 -21.44
N GLY A 269 39.80 -3.74 -21.60
CA GLY A 269 40.74 -3.23 -22.62
C GLY A 269 40.27 -3.48 -24.06
N VAL A 270 39.74 -4.66 -24.33
CA VAL A 270 39.19 -5.02 -25.67
C VAL A 270 37.95 -4.16 -25.98
N MET A 271 37.06 -3.93 -25.01
CA MET A 271 35.90 -3.07 -25.20
C MET A 271 36.26 -1.61 -25.45
N PHE A 272 37.31 -1.10 -24.79
CA PHE A 272 37.80 0.26 -25.00
C PHE A 272 38.41 0.45 -26.40
N ILE A 273 39.18 -0.54 -26.88
CA ILE A 273 39.75 -0.54 -28.23
C ILE A 273 38.63 -0.60 -29.30
N PHE A 274 37.59 -1.39 -29.04
CA PHE A 274 36.45 -1.51 -29.94
C PHE A 274 35.67 -0.19 -30.07
N ILE A 275 35.46 0.53 -28.94
CA ILE A 275 34.83 1.86 -28.93
C ILE A 275 35.65 2.88 -29.73
N LEU A 276 36.97 2.87 -29.60
CA LEU A 276 37.86 3.76 -30.37
C LEU A 276 37.85 3.45 -31.87
N LEU A 277 37.71 2.19 -32.28
CA LEU A 277 37.62 1.78 -33.67
C LEU A 277 36.28 2.10 -34.34
N VAL A 278 35.21 2.25 -33.56
CA VAL A 278 33.88 2.60 -34.09
C VAL A 278 33.64 4.11 -34.17
N GLN A 279 34.42 4.92 -33.44
CA GLN A 279 34.33 6.39 -33.44
C GLN A 279 35.35 7.10 -34.32
N GLY A 280 36.31 6.39 -34.94
CA GLY A 280 37.26 6.87 -35.92
C GLY A 280 36.85 6.43 -37.31
#